data_37c3807e2575b4293eb93f78819becbc
#
_entry.id   37c3807e2575b4293eb93f78819becbc
#
_cell.length_a   1.000
_cell.length_b   1.000
_cell.length_c   1.000
_cell.angle_alpha   90.00
_cell.angle_beta   90.00
_cell.angle_gamma   90.00
#
_symmetry.space_group_name_H-M   'P 1'
#
loop_
_entity.id
_entity.type
_entity.pdbx_description
1 polymer ?
#
loop_
_entity_poly.entity_id
_entity_poly.type
_entity_poly.pdbx_seq_one_letter_code
_entity_poly.pdbx_strand_id
1 'polypeptide(L)' 'MTHILPHLPPTIWMQRIFEAKAARQGQVVRRSLKDIDLIVGREAFQRELQRRGYHAVMNGDQVVIFCNNQPIRLWV' A
#
# COMPACT_ATOMS: atom_id res chain seq x y z
N MET A 1 2.56 -7.41 -20.30
CA MET A 1 3.06 -7.03 -19.89
C MET A 1 2.96 -6.12 -19.23
N THR A 2 2.86 -5.76 -18.81
CA THR A 2 2.90 -4.86 -18.25
C THR A 2 3.64 -4.40 -17.70
N HIS A 3 3.52 -3.79 -17.39
CA HIS A 3 4.44 -3.58 -16.78
C HIS A 3 4.50 -2.46 -16.08
N ILE A 4 5.06 -2.61 -15.12
CA ILE A 4 5.41 -1.63 -14.17
C ILE A 4 6.23 -0.62 -14.85
N LEU A 5 6.02 0.61 -14.55
CA LEU A 5 6.80 1.69 -15.11
C LEU A 5 7.96 1.97 -14.18
N PRO A 6 9.10 1.33 -14.41
CA PRO A 6 10.19 1.44 -13.44
C PRO A 6 10.77 2.85 -13.33
N HIS A 7 10.49 3.70 -14.31
CA HIS A 7 10.97 5.09 -14.27
C HIS A 7 10.04 5.99 -13.43
N LEU A 8 8.92 5.47 -12.94
CA LEU A 8 8.02 6.26 -12.11
C LEU A 8 8.67 6.44 -10.73
N PRO A 9 8.84 7.68 -10.25
CA PRO A 9 9.44 7.89 -8.93
C PRO A 9 8.64 7.22 -7.82
N PRO A 10 9.32 6.63 -6.83
CA PRO A 10 8.61 5.94 -5.74
C PRO A 10 7.58 6.82 -5.03
N THR A 11 7.89 8.08 -4.79
CA THR A 11 6.96 8.98 -4.13
C THR A 11 5.70 9.18 -4.94
N ILE A 12 5.83 9.29 -6.26
CA ILE A 12 4.69 9.47 -7.14
C ILE A 12 3.83 8.20 -7.16
N TRP A 13 4.47 7.04 -7.18
CA TRP A 13 3.76 5.78 -7.16
C TRP A 13 2.95 5.65 -5.87
N MET A 14 3.55 5.99 -4.71
CA MET A 14 2.85 5.96 -3.44
C MET A 14 1.71 6.98 -3.40
N GLN A 15 1.94 8.18 -3.91
CA GLN A 15 0.88 9.19 -3.96
C GLN A 15 -0.32 8.69 -4.74
N ARG A 16 -0.08 8.04 -5.88
CA ARG A 16 -1.18 7.54 -6.70
C ARG A 16 -2.01 6.50 -5.98
N ILE A 17 -1.36 5.62 -5.21
CA ILE A 17 -2.09 4.64 -4.41
C ILE A 17 -3.02 5.36 -3.43
N PHE A 18 -2.49 6.34 -2.69
CA PHE A 18 -3.24 6.97 -1.62
C PHE A 18 -4.17 8.07 -2.09
N GLU A 19 -4.08 8.48 -3.35
CA GLU A 19 -5.04 9.36 -3.98
C GLU A 19 -6.21 8.61 -4.58
N ALA A 20 -6.12 7.29 -4.70
CA ALA A 20 -7.22 6.49 -5.22
C ALA A 20 -8.46 6.71 -4.37
N LYS A 21 -9.62 6.61 -5.00
CA LYS A 21 -10.88 6.88 -4.32
C LYS A 21 -11.05 6.03 -3.08
N ALA A 22 -10.73 4.73 -3.17
CA ALA A 22 -10.85 3.83 -2.03
C ALA A 22 -9.99 4.29 -0.86
N ALA A 23 -8.75 4.70 -1.14
CA ALA A 23 -7.85 5.16 -0.07
C ALA A 23 -8.39 6.43 0.58
N ARG A 24 -8.84 7.37 -0.23
CA ARG A 24 -9.37 8.64 0.29
C ARG A 24 -10.62 8.44 1.13
N GLN A 25 -11.38 7.38 0.87
CA GLN A 25 -12.59 7.05 1.63
C GLN A 25 -12.32 6.13 2.82
N GLY A 26 -11.04 5.90 3.14
CA GLY A 26 -10.69 5.06 4.28
C GLY A 26 -10.92 3.59 4.05
N GLN A 27 -10.95 3.17 2.81
CA GLN A 27 -11.24 1.79 2.44
C GLN A 27 -9.95 1.01 2.21
N VAL A 28 -10.07 -0.16 1.62
CA VAL A 28 -8.97 -1.09 1.45
C VAL A 28 -8.40 -0.97 0.05
N VAL A 29 -7.08 -0.96 -0.07
CA VAL A 29 -6.41 -1.11 -1.35
C VAL A 29 -5.43 -2.28 -1.23
N ARG A 30 -5.15 -2.93 -2.36
CA ARG A 30 -4.25 -4.08 -2.42
C ARG A 30 -3.14 -3.79 -3.41
N ARG A 31 -1.95 -4.27 -3.06
CA ARG A 31 -0.80 -4.19 -3.95
C ARG A 31 0.05 -5.42 -3.78
N SER A 32 0.66 -5.85 -4.86
CA SER A 32 1.59 -6.97 -4.84
C SER A 32 2.82 -6.58 -4.01
N LEU A 33 3.27 -7.47 -3.13
CA LEU A 33 4.50 -7.24 -2.39
C LEU A 33 5.68 -7.08 -3.33
N LYS A 34 5.69 -7.84 -4.42
CA LYS A 34 6.75 -7.75 -5.41
C LYS A 34 6.84 -6.34 -5.98
N ASP A 35 5.72 -5.73 -6.30
CA ASP A 35 5.69 -4.36 -6.83
C ASP A 35 6.19 -3.36 -5.79
N ILE A 36 5.76 -3.52 -4.55
CA ILE A 36 6.21 -2.65 -3.48
C ILE A 36 7.72 -2.74 -3.33
N ASP A 37 8.25 -3.96 -3.29
CA ASP A 37 9.70 -4.16 -3.14
C ASP A 37 10.47 -3.59 -4.32
N LEU A 38 9.93 -3.74 -5.52
CA LEU A 38 10.62 -3.32 -6.73
C LEU A 38 10.59 -1.80 -6.91
N ILE A 39 9.48 -1.16 -6.61
CA ILE A 39 9.29 0.26 -6.93
C ILE A 39 9.71 1.16 -5.77
N VAL A 40 9.32 0.81 -4.57
CA VAL A 40 9.48 1.69 -3.40
C VAL A 40 10.50 1.12 -2.42
N GLY A 41 10.46 -0.17 -2.20
CA GLY A 41 11.17 -0.81 -1.11
C GLY A 41 10.23 -0.97 0.08
N ARG A 42 10.33 -2.14 0.69
CA ARG A 42 9.40 -2.55 1.75
C ARG A 42 9.43 -1.61 2.94
N GLU A 43 10.63 -1.25 3.38
CA GLU A 43 10.77 -0.42 4.57
C GLU A 43 10.24 0.98 4.36
N ALA A 44 10.52 1.56 3.20
CA ALA A 44 10.02 2.90 2.89
C ALA A 44 8.50 2.91 2.82
N PHE A 45 7.92 1.85 2.26
CA PHE A 45 6.47 1.74 2.18
C PHE A 45 5.86 1.61 3.57
N GLN A 46 6.47 0.79 4.43
CA GLN A 46 5.98 0.63 5.80
C GLN A 46 6.05 1.94 6.57
N ARG A 47 7.13 2.69 6.42
CA ARG A 47 7.25 4.01 7.07
C ARG A 47 6.15 4.96 6.63
N GLU A 48 5.81 4.93 5.35
CA GLU A 48 4.75 5.79 4.85
C GLU A 48 3.39 5.41 5.43
N LEU A 49 3.11 4.11 5.53
CA LEU A 49 1.87 3.66 6.16
C LEU A 49 1.80 4.10 7.62
N GLN A 50 2.91 3.95 8.34
CA GLN A 50 2.97 4.38 9.74
C GLN A 50 2.74 5.88 9.88
N ARG A 51 3.35 6.66 9.00
CA ARG A 51 3.18 8.10 9.02
C ARG A 51 1.72 8.51 8.82
N ARG A 52 1.01 7.78 7.98
CA ARG A 52 -0.40 8.05 7.69
C ARG A 52 -1.34 7.46 8.74
N GLY A 53 -0.82 6.61 9.62
CA GLY A 53 -1.66 5.90 10.60
C GLY A 53 -2.45 4.77 9.99
N TYR A 54 -2.01 4.24 8.86
CA TYR A 54 -2.67 3.14 8.19
C TYR A 54 -2.13 1.81 8.68
N HIS A 55 -2.89 0.75 8.46
CA HIS A 55 -2.49 -0.62 8.78
C HIS A 55 -2.45 -1.45 7.51
N ALA A 56 -1.65 -2.49 7.53
CA ALA A 56 -1.59 -3.42 6.40
C ALA A 56 -1.35 -4.83 6.91
N VAL A 57 -1.86 -5.79 6.17
CA VAL A 57 -1.63 -7.21 6.46
C VAL A 57 -1.23 -7.90 5.16
N MET A 58 -0.59 -9.05 5.31
CA MET A 58 -0.26 -9.89 4.17
C MET A 58 -1.37 -10.89 3.93
N ASN A 59 -1.68 -11.11 2.67
CA ASN A 59 -2.56 -12.18 2.25
C ASN A 59 -1.91 -12.81 1.02
N GLY A 60 -1.28 -13.96 1.22
CA GLY A 60 -0.47 -14.55 0.16
C GLY A 60 0.69 -13.63 -0.18
N ASP A 61 0.80 -13.26 -1.44
CA ASP A 61 1.84 -12.34 -1.91
C ASP A 61 1.33 -10.92 -2.07
N GLN A 62 0.16 -10.62 -1.51
CA GLN A 62 -0.41 -9.28 -1.60
C GLN A 62 -0.39 -8.59 -0.24
N VAL A 63 -0.14 -7.30 -0.28
CA VAL A 63 -0.27 -6.42 0.87
C VAL A 63 -1.65 -5.79 0.81
N VAL A 64 -2.44 -6.02 1.85
CA VAL A 64 -3.79 -5.49 1.97
C VAL A 64 -3.72 -4.30 2.92
N ILE A 65 -3.97 -3.11 2.39
CA ILE A 65 -3.75 -1.86 3.11
C ILE A 65 -5.10 -1.29 3.53
N PHE A 66 -5.24 -1.05 4.83
CA PHE A 66 -6.44 -0.44 5.38
C PHE A 66 -6.15 1.04 5.58
N CYS A 67 -6.75 1.87 4.74
CA CYS A 67 -6.43 3.30 4.70
C CYS A 67 -7.19 4.07 5.76
N ASN A 68 -7.10 3.59 6.99
CA ASN A 68 -7.71 4.22 8.16
C ASN A 68 -6.91 3.79 9.38
N ASN A 69 -7.22 4.37 10.53
CA ASN A 69 -6.49 4.09 11.76
C ASN A 69 -7.24 3.16 12.71
N GLN A 70 -8.26 2.46 12.22
CA GLN A 70 -8.98 1.50 13.04
C GLN A 70 -8.11 0.28 13.31
N PRO A 71 -8.15 -0.28 14.51
CA PRO A 71 -7.36 -1.48 14.78
C PRO A 71 -7.83 -2.65 13.93
N ILE A 72 -6.87 -3.48 13.55
CA ILE A 72 -7.16 -4.71 12.82
C ILE A 72 -7.52 -5.77 13.84
N ARG A 73 -8.66 -6.42 13.65
CA ARG A 73 -9.06 -7.54 14.50
C ARG A 73 -9.42 -8.71 13.62
N LEU A 74 -8.86 -9.85 13.94
CA LEU A 74 -9.17 -11.08 13.23
C LEU A 74 -10.53 -11.57 13.71
N TRP A 75 -11.42 -11.88 12.79
CA TRP A 75 -12.78 -12.28 13.14
C TRP A 75 -12.95 -13.80 13.07
N VAL A 76 -12.26 -14.44 12.14
CA VAL A 76 -12.25 -15.90 12.07
C VAL A 76 -10.84 -16.43 11.89
#